data_18bb38c73fb3eb57546ac3da633aed04
#
_entry.id   18bb38c73fb3eb57546ac3da633aed04
#
_cell.length_a   1.000
_cell.length_b   1.000
_cell.length_c   1.000
_cell.angle_alpha   90.00
_cell.angle_beta   90.00
_cell.angle_gamma   90.00
#
_symmetry.space_group_name_H-M   'P 1'
#
loop_
_entity.id
_entity.type
_entity.pdbx_description
1 polymer ?
#
loop_
_entity_poly.entity_id
_entity_poly.type
_entity_poly.pdbx_seq_one_letter_code
_entity_poly.pdbx_strand_id
1 'polypeptide(L)'
;MDAQAANSLGRIVTRLRVESLSLQAAWTSAIRKNRELRSENRSLVSQTHELTRLYVQAGLRRAIRRKLVAGRLPYDRAASVVGAPGTGGTCDGCDRPLLSAQMVMAVPSGDHLVQLHADCFMLWDDERRIPSARRSAPQRL
;
A
#
# COMPACT_ATOMS: atom_id res chain seq x y z
N MET A 1 -74.18 -3.87 -4.60
CA MET A 1 -72.72 -4.08 -4.50
C MET A 1 -72.50 -5.43 -3.85
N ASP A 2 -71.92 -6.39 -4.60
CA ASP A 2 -71.77 -7.77 -4.18
C ASP A 2 -70.83 -7.96 -3.02
N ALA A 3 -71.31 -8.49 -1.89
CA ALA A 3 -70.48 -8.82 -0.72
C ALA A 3 -69.32 -9.76 -1.08
N GLN A 4 -69.41 -10.52 -2.17
CA GLN A 4 -68.41 -11.43 -2.70
C GLN A 4 -67.25 -10.69 -3.34
N ALA A 5 -67.48 -9.56 -4.04
CA ALA A 5 -66.45 -8.70 -4.63
C ALA A 5 -65.66 -7.95 -3.55
N ALA A 6 -66.32 -7.45 -2.50
CA ALA A 6 -65.66 -6.79 -1.38
C ALA A 6 -64.73 -7.75 -0.61
N ASN A 7 -65.13 -9.01 -0.43
CA ASN A 7 -64.32 -10.01 0.25
C ASN A 7 -63.09 -10.47 -0.59
N SER A 8 -63.22 -10.51 -1.93
CA SER A 8 -62.10 -10.81 -2.82
C SER A 8 -61.06 -9.68 -2.86
N LEU A 9 -61.50 -8.42 -2.88
CA LEU A 9 -60.60 -7.25 -2.80
C LEU A 9 -59.84 -7.22 -1.47
N GLY A 10 -60.50 -7.49 -0.35
CA GLY A 10 -59.85 -7.57 0.96
C GLY A 10 -58.75 -8.61 1.02
N ARG A 11 -58.92 -9.77 0.41
CA ARG A 11 -57.89 -10.83 0.31
C ARG A 11 -56.71 -10.39 -0.54
N ILE A 12 -56.94 -9.73 -1.66
CA ILE A 12 -55.88 -9.22 -2.54
C ILE A 12 -55.05 -8.17 -1.80
N VAL A 13 -55.69 -7.19 -1.16
CA VAL A 13 -55.01 -6.15 -0.38
C VAL A 13 -54.12 -6.74 0.73
N THR A 14 -54.65 -7.72 1.46
CA THR A 14 -53.90 -8.38 2.53
C THR A 14 -52.67 -9.12 1.97
N ARG A 15 -52.82 -9.84 0.87
CA ARG A 15 -51.73 -10.54 0.19
C ARG A 15 -50.63 -9.56 -0.26
N LEU A 16 -51.00 -8.49 -0.98
CA LEU A 16 -50.09 -7.48 -1.44
C LEU A 16 -49.32 -6.80 -0.29
N ARG A 17 -50.02 -6.58 0.84
CA ARG A 17 -49.38 -6.00 2.04
C ARG A 17 -48.32 -6.94 2.63
N VAL A 18 -48.62 -8.23 2.72
CA VAL A 18 -47.67 -9.24 3.20
C VAL A 18 -46.47 -9.34 2.26
N GLU A 19 -46.71 -9.39 0.96
CA GLU A 19 -45.64 -9.41 -0.05
C GLU A 19 -44.75 -8.15 0.03
N SER A 20 -45.36 -6.98 0.16
CA SER A 20 -44.61 -5.70 0.32
C SER A 20 -43.73 -5.71 1.58
N LEU A 21 -44.22 -6.18 2.71
CA LEU A 21 -43.47 -6.26 3.97
C LEU A 21 -42.30 -7.26 3.83
N SER A 22 -42.50 -8.39 3.16
CA SER A 22 -41.46 -9.37 2.93
C SER A 22 -40.34 -8.82 2.04
N LEU A 23 -40.70 -8.08 0.98
CA LEU A 23 -39.72 -7.42 0.09
C LEU A 23 -38.94 -6.32 0.82
N GLN A 24 -39.61 -5.53 1.68
CA GLN A 24 -38.91 -4.53 2.49
C GLN A 24 -37.92 -5.18 3.46
N ALA A 25 -38.27 -6.28 4.10
CA ALA A 25 -37.37 -7.01 4.98
C ALA A 25 -36.16 -7.59 4.23
N ALA A 26 -36.41 -8.19 3.06
CA ALA A 26 -35.35 -8.70 2.19
C ALA A 26 -34.39 -7.56 1.71
N TRP A 27 -34.97 -6.43 1.32
CA TRP A 27 -34.19 -5.25 0.91
C TRP A 27 -33.31 -4.70 2.03
N THR A 28 -33.86 -4.54 3.23
CA THR A 28 -33.08 -4.07 4.39
C THR A 28 -31.96 -5.04 4.76
N SER A 29 -32.22 -6.34 4.68
CA SER A 29 -31.22 -7.39 4.89
C SER A 29 -30.12 -7.33 3.85
N ALA A 30 -30.47 -7.18 2.58
CA ALA A 30 -29.50 -7.05 1.48
C ALA A 30 -28.60 -5.80 1.62
N ILE A 31 -29.18 -4.65 2.00
CA ILE A 31 -28.42 -3.43 2.27
C ILE A 31 -27.42 -3.64 3.41
N ARG A 32 -27.85 -4.26 4.50
CA ARG A 32 -26.98 -4.57 5.65
C ARG A 32 -25.80 -5.44 5.20
N LYS A 33 -26.09 -6.54 4.54
CA LYS A 33 -25.07 -7.47 4.03
C LYS A 33 -24.08 -6.78 3.07
N ASN A 34 -24.58 -5.92 2.20
CA ASN A 34 -23.73 -5.15 1.30
C ASN A 34 -22.78 -4.20 2.06
N ARG A 35 -23.25 -3.54 3.12
CA ARG A 35 -22.43 -2.69 3.98
C ARG A 35 -21.34 -3.50 4.70
N GLU A 36 -21.68 -4.66 5.23
CA GLU A 36 -20.71 -5.58 5.85
C GLU A 36 -19.62 -5.99 4.87
N LEU A 37 -20.00 -6.49 3.69
CA LEU A 37 -19.06 -6.90 2.65
C LEU A 37 -18.15 -5.76 2.17
N ARG A 38 -18.70 -4.55 2.04
CA ARG A 38 -17.89 -3.37 1.69
C ARG A 38 -16.89 -2.99 2.78
N SER A 39 -17.27 -3.15 4.04
CA SER A 39 -16.38 -2.89 5.17
C SER A 39 -15.24 -3.92 5.21
N GLU A 40 -15.57 -5.19 5.07
CA GLU A 40 -14.62 -6.29 5.03
C GLU A 40 -13.64 -6.14 3.84
N ASN A 41 -14.15 -5.85 2.65
CA ASN A 41 -13.31 -5.63 1.47
C ASN A 41 -12.34 -4.47 1.67
N ARG A 42 -12.78 -3.34 2.25
CA ARG A 42 -11.87 -2.22 2.57
C ARG A 42 -10.77 -2.63 3.53
N SER A 43 -11.10 -3.43 4.55
CA SER A 43 -10.11 -3.96 5.49
C SER A 43 -9.09 -4.85 4.81
N LEU A 44 -9.52 -5.78 3.96
CA LEU A 44 -8.65 -6.69 3.20
C LEU A 44 -7.74 -5.92 2.24
N VAL A 45 -8.27 -4.93 1.53
CA VAL A 45 -7.47 -4.08 0.63
C VAL A 45 -6.39 -3.32 1.41
N SER A 46 -6.74 -2.75 2.57
CA SER A 46 -5.78 -2.04 3.41
C SER A 46 -4.67 -2.97 3.92
N GLN A 47 -5.02 -4.18 4.38
CA GLN A 47 -4.06 -5.19 4.83
C GLN A 47 -3.13 -5.63 3.68
N THR A 48 -3.69 -5.83 2.49
CA THR A 48 -2.90 -6.22 1.31
C THR A 48 -1.90 -5.13 0.93
N HIS A 49 -2.30 -3.86 0.97
CA HIS A 49 -1.41 -2.73 0.70
C HIS A 49 -0.26 -2.68 1.71
N GLU A 50 -0.56 -2.86 3.00
CA GLU A 50 0.48 -2.85 4.04
C GLU A 50 1.48 -4.00 3.89
N LEU A 51 1.00 -5.22 3.64
CA LEU A 51 1.87 -6.37 3.38
C LEU A 51 2.74 -6.17 2.14
N THR A 52 2.17 -5.62 1.06
CA THR A 52 2.92 -5.31 -0.16
C THR A 52 4.01 -4.29 0.12
N ARG A 53 3.69 -3.23 0.87
CA ARG A 53 4.66 -2.21 1.27
C ARG A 53 5.82 -2.81 2.06
N LEU A 54 5.52 -3.64 3.07
CA LEU A 54 6.54 -4.30 3.89
C LEU A 54 7.43 -5.22 3.06
N TYR A 55 6.85 -5.99 2.14
CA TYR A 55 7.59 -6.87 1.25
C TYR A 55 8.53 -6.09 0.32
N VAL A 56 8.04 -5.02 -0.30
CA VAL A 56 8.84 -4.14 -1.17
C VAL A 56 9.98 -3.50 -0.39
N GLN A 57 9.73 -2.99 0.81
CA GLN A 57 10.76 -2.39 1.66
C GLN A 57 11.82 -3.42 2.07
N ALA A 58 11.43 -4.65 2.42
CA ALA A 58 12.36 -5.70 2.76
C ALA A 58 13.29 -6.07 1.58
N GLY A 59 12.72 -6.16 0.37
CA GLY A 59 13.50 -6.40 -0.86
C GLY A 59 14.48 -5.26 -1.14
N LEU A 60 14.04 -4.02 -0.98
CA LEU A 60 14.85 -2.83 -1.17
C LEU A 60 15.98 -2.72 -0.15
N ARG A 61 15.71 -3.00 1.14
CA ARG A 61 16.76 -3.07 2.18
C ARG A 61 17.84 -4.10 1.84
N ARG A 62 17.44 -5.28 1.37
CA ARG A 62 18.41 -6.31 0.94
C ARG A 62 19.27 -5.84 -0.23
N ALA A 63 18.70 -5.15 -1.21
CA ALA A 63 19.43 -4.61 -2.35
C ALA A 63 20.44 -3.54 -1.91
N ILE A 64 20.02 -2.59 -1.10
CA ILE A 64 20.88 -1.52 -0.55
C ILE A 64 22.01 -2.12 0.29
N ARG A 65 21.71 -3.09 1.16
CA ARG A 65 22.73 -3.77 1.97
C ARG A 65 23.79 -4.46 1.12
N ARG A 66 23.37 -5.16 0.04
CA ARG A 66 24.34 -5.77 -0.90
C ARG A 66 25.22 -4.72 -1.56
N LYS A 67 24.68 -3.57 -1.94
CA LYS A 67 25.45 -2.47 -2.57
C LYS A 67 26.40 -1.80 -1.59
N LEU A 68 26.00 -1.65 -0.32
CA LEU A 68 26.89 -1.20 0.75
C LEU A 68 28.07 -2.16 0.92
N VAL A 69 27.82 -3.47 1.04
CA VAL A 69 28.86 -4.49 1.17
C VAL A 69 29.77 -4.54 -0.05
N ALA A 70 29.23 -4.33 -1.24
CA ALA A 70 30.00 -4.29 -2.49
C ALA A 70 30.74 -2.96 -2.74
N GLY A 71 30.64 -1.99 -1.83
CA GLY A 71 31.26 -0.66 -1.98
C GLY A 71 30.63 0.23 -3.05
N ARG A 72 29.46 -0.12 -3.57
CA ARG A 72 28.73 0.69 -4.57
C ARG A 72 27.94 1.85 -3.93
N LEU A 73 27.60 1.73 -2.66
CA LEU A 73 27.04 2.80 -1.87
C LEU A 73 28.00 3.11 -0.71
N PRO A 74 28.20 4.40 -0.38
CA PRO A 74 29.13 4.79 0.67
C PRO A 74 28.58 4.41 2.04
N TYR A 75 29.49 4.05 2.96
CA TYR A 75 29.19 3.91 4.39
C TYR A 75 29.26 5.23 5.14
N ASP A 76 30.04 6.16 4.60
CA ASP A 76 30.31 7.42 5.27
C ASP A 76 29.06 8.27 5.39
N ARG A 77 29.04 9.07 6.44
CA ARG A 77 27.95 10.03 6.63
C ARG A 77 28.05 11.08 5.52
N ALA A 78 26.93 11.28 4.82
CA ALA A 78 26.83 12.39 3.89
C ALA A 78 27.16 13.72 4.57
N ALA A 79 28.13 14.43 4.09
CA ALA A 79 28.48 15.77 4.58
C ALA A 79 27.37 16.77 4.25
N SER A 80 26.70 16.55 3.12
CA SER A 80 25.54 17.31 2.67
C SER A 80 24.58 16.41 1.90
N VAL A 81 23.30 16.75 1.90
CA VAL A 81 22.27 16.07 1.11
C VAL A 81 21.44 17.14 0.43
N VAL A 82 21.30 17.02 -0.88
CA VAL A 82 20.53 17.97 -1.68
C VAL A 82 19.32 17.26 -2.27
N GLY A 83 18.14 17.81 -2.02
CA GLY A 83 16.91 17.36 -2.69
C GLY A 83 16.74 18.10 -4.02
N ALA A 84 16.50 17.38 -5.11
CA ALA A 84 16.28 17.93 -6.43
C ALA A 84 15.24 17.11 -7.22
N PRO A 85 14.60 17.67 -8.25
CA PRO A 85 13.82 16.88 -9.20
C PRO A 85 14.69 15.82 -9.89
N GLY A 86 14.12 14.66 -10.22
CA GLY A 86 14.83 13.62 -10.95
C GLY A 86 15.29 14.09 -12.33
N THR A 87 16.45 13.61 -12.77
CA THR A 87 17.09 13.99 -14.03
C THR A 87 16.95 12.95 -15.14
N GLY A 88 16.14 11.89 -14.92
CA GLY A 88 16.02 10.77 -15.86
C GLY A 88 17.12 9.71 -15.73
N GLY A 89 18.05 9.88 -14.77
CA GLY A 89 19.06 8.88 -14.44
C GLY A 89 18.49 7.66 -13.71
N THR A 90 19.39 6.85 -13.14
CA THR A 90 19.05 5.63 -12.40
C THR A 90 19.37 5.80 -10.92
N CYS A 91 18.45 5.34 -10.06
CA CYS A 91 18.66 5.35 -8.61
C CYS A 91 19.74 4.35 -8.21
N ASP A 92 20.79 4.81 -7.54
CA ASP A 92 21.89 3.95 -7.07
C ASP A 92 21.45 2.92 -6.01
N GLY A 93 20.33 3.15 -5.33
CA GLY A 93 19.77 2.23 -4.35
C GLY A 93 19.01 1.05 -4.95
N CYS A 94 18.13 1.29 -5.91
CA CYS A 94 17.17 0.30 -6.41
C CYS A 94 17.24 0.02 -7.92
N ASP A 95 18.13 0.65 -8.64
CA ASP A 95 18.34 0.54 -10.10
C ASP A 95 17.09 0.92 -10.95
N ARG A 96 16.13 1.64 -10.36
CA ARG A 96 14.96 2.16 -11.08
C ARG A 96 15.20 3.59 -11.57
N PRO A 97 14.55 4.01 -12.68
CA PRO A 97 14.70 5.37 -13.19
C PRO A 97 14.23 6.43 -12.20
N LEU A 98 14.94 7.55 -12.19
CA LEU A 98 14.63 8.75 -11.41
C LEU A 98 13.79 9.70 -12.27
N LEU A 99 12.49 9.64 -12.12
CA LEU A 99 11.56 10.45 -12.93
C LEU A 99 11.60 11.93 -12.51
N SER A 100 11.43 12.83 -13.47
CA SER A 100 11.45 14.29 -13.22
C SER A 100 10.40 14.79 -12.21
N ALA A 101 9.29 14.06 -12.08
CA ALA A 101 8.25 14.37 -11.10
C ALA A 101 8.57 13.86 -9.68
N GLN A 102 9.69 13.14 -9.50
CA GLN A 102 10.07 12.56 -8.20
C GLN A 102 11.17 13.38 -7.53
N MET A 103 11.09 13.48 -6.20
CA MET A 103 12.18 14.02 -5.39
C MET A 103 13.33 13.03 -5.33
N VAL A 104 14.52 13.47 -5.71
CA VAL A 104 15.76 12.71 -5.66
C VAL A 104 16.68 13.31 -4.61
N MET A 105 17.27 12.45 -3.81
CA MET A 105 18.27 12.83 -2.80
C MET A 105 19.66 12.60 -3.41
N ALA A 106 20.39 13.68 -3.58
CA ALA A 106 21.75 13.67 -4.10
C ALA A 106 22.76 13.78 -2.96
N VAL A 107 23.67 12.83 -2.90
CA VAL A 107 24.68 12.68 -1.84
C VAL A 107 26.07 12.68 -2.45
N PRO A 108 26.91 13.68 -2.19
CA PRO A 108 28.30 13.64 -2.61
C PRO A 108 29.07 12.47 -1.98
N SER A 109 29.82 11.73 -2.77
CA SER A 109 30.64 10.60 -2.33
C SER A 109 31.95 10.57 -3.13
N GLY A 110 33.00 11.15 -2.56
CA GLY A 110 34.25 11.36 -3.31
C GLY A 110 34.01 12.20 -4.56
N ASP A 111 34.48 11.70 -5.72
CA ASP A 111 34.39 12.39 -7.02
C ASP A 111 33.02 12.12 -7.76
N HIS A 112 32.10 11.42 -7.16
CA HIS A 112 30.82 11.11 -7.78
C HIS A 112 29.64 11.51 -6.90
N LEU A 113 28.46 11.61 -7.53
CA LEU A 113 27.20 11.95 -6.88
C LEU A 113 26.30 10.72 -6.83
N VAL A 114 26.02 10.23 -5.64
CA VAL A 114 25.04 9.17 -5.42
C VAL A 114 23.63 9.76 -5.49
N GLN A 115 22.79 9.23 -6.35
CA GLN A 115 21.41 9.71 -6.55
C GLN A 115 20.41 8.64 -6.12
N LEU A 116 19.53 9.00 -5.19
CA LEU A 116 18.60 8.07 -4.56
C LEU A 116 17.17 8.63 -4.58
N HIS A 117 16.18 7.77 -4.80
CA HIS A 117 14.80 8.13 -4.41
C HIS A 117 14.76 8.45 -2.90
N ALA A 118 13.83 9.26 -2.46
CA ALA A 118 13.68 9.62 -1.05
C ALA A 118 13.60 8.37 -0.14
N ASP A 119 12.77 7.38 -0.52
CA ASP A 119 12.64 6.12 0.24
C ASP A 119 13.95 5.31 0.25
N CYS A 120 14.68 5.27 -0.88
CA CYS A 120 15.97 4.59 -0.96
C CYS A 120 17.01 5.27 -0.09
N PHE A 121 17.00 6.60 -0.03
CA PHE A 121 17.88 7.38 0.84
C PHE A 121 17.62 7.06 2.31
N MET A 122 16.37 7.06 2.75
CA MET A 122 16.01 6.73 4.14
C MET A 122 16.49 5.32 4.53
N LEU A 123 16.27 4.35 3.65
CA LEU A 123 16.72 2.98 3.89
C LEU A 123 18.25 2.83 3.87
N TRP A 124 18.95 3.56 2.98
CA TRP A 124 20.39 3.60 2.97
C TRP A 124 20.96 4.23 4.25
N ASP A 125 20.39 5.33 4.71
CA ASP A 125 20.82 6.02 5.93
C ASP A 125 20.62 5.12 7.16
N ASP A 126 19.53 4.35 7.22
CA ASP A 126 19.29 3.34 8.25
C ASP A 126 20.35 2.21 8.18
N GLU A 127 20.53 1.62 7.00
CA GLU A 127 21.37 0.43 6.82
C GLU A 127 22.85 0.71 7.03
N ARG A 128 23.34 1.89 6.67
CA ARG A 128 24.76 2.27 6.89
C ARG A 128 25.10 2.46 8.38
N ARG A 129 24.09 2.75 9.23
CA ARG A 129 24.26 2.91 10.69
C ARG A 129 24.31 1.58 11.42
N ILE A 130 23.92 0.48 10.77
CA ILE A 130 23.95 -0.85 11.39
C ILE A 130 25.41 -1.32 11.49
N PRO A 131 25.93 -1.67 12.69
CA PRO A 131 27.28 -2.18 12.84
C PRO A 131 27.56 -3.43 11.98
N SER A 132 28.76 -3.53 11.44
CA SER A 132 29.16 -4.61 10.51
C SER A 132 28.89 -6.02 11.02
N ALA A 133 29.06 -6.25 12.31
CA ALA A 133 28.80 -7.54 12.97
C ALA A 133 27.33 -8.02 12.86
N ARG A 134 26.37 -7.10 12.77
CA ARG A 134 24.92 -7.44 12.61
C ARG A 134 24.53 -7.64 11.14
N ARG A 135 25.33 -7.17 10.20
CA ARG A 135 25.02 -7.25 8.76
C ARG A 135 25.24 -8.62 8.15
N SER A 136 26.13 -9.41 8.75
CA SER A 136 26.47 -10.77 8.29
C SER A 136 25.59 -11.88 8.86
N ALA A 137 24.68 -11.57 9.79
CA ALA A 137 23.78 -12.55 10.34
C ALA A 137 22.70 -12.94 9.30
N PRO A 138 22.53 -14.23 8.96
CA PRO A 138 21.46 -14.68 8.10
C PRO A 138 20.12 -14.39 8.82
N GLN A 139 19.26 -13.62 8.17
CA GLN A 139 17.86 -13.47 8.63
C GLN A 139 17.19 -14.85 8.48
N ARG A 140 17.02 -15.56 9.60
CA ARG A 140 16.16 -16.74 9.65
C ARG A 140 14.72 -16.24 9.48
N LEU A 141 14.08 -16.69 8.41
CA LEU A 141 12.64 -16.60 8.20
C LEU A 141 11.94 -17.57 9.14
#